data_d56dba1625f4316becf9bd2182596891
#
_entry.id   d56dba1625f4316becf9bd2182596891
#
_cell.length_a   1.000
_cell.length_b   1.000
_cell.length_c   1.000
_cell.angle_alpha   90.00
_cell.angle_beta   90.00
_cell.angle_gamma   90.00
#
_symmetry.space_group_name_H-M   'P 1'
#
loop_
_entity.id
_entity.type
_entity.pdbx_description
1 polymer ?
#
loop_
_entity_poly.entity_id
_entity_poly.type
_entity_poly.pdbx_seq_one_letter_code
_entity_poly.pdbx_strand_id
1 'polypeptide(L)'
;MNNEVIRLPLITLRGMTILPRMVIRFDISRKKSIKAVEYAMKHERRVFLVPQKTPEPVEPKLDEIYECGTVCEIKQVIKIPGGPAQVTVEGLYKASADKYELENPEINYAMTTEVDESGGFEDNVEREAWRKVVIKAVEDYCNSSGIKSANTVRRLKTIKDDAGFVYEATAETLDDFMLREEILATDDIEEKYFILSHSIMNEADINDYKEFIISKIKTRISEQQKEYFINEQIRLLKEELGGEDEDEELD
;
A
#
# COMPACT_ATOMS: atom_id res chain seq x y z
N MET A 1 -23.08 -5.89 -23.48
CA MET A 1 -21.90 -5.01 -23.64
C MET A 1 -20.90 -5.78 -24.46
N ASN A 2 -20.22 -5.18 -25.44
CA ASN A 2 -19.14 -5.87 -26.17
C ASN A 2 -17.98 -6.02 -25.21
N ASN A 3 -17.74 -7.24 -24.72
CA ASN A 3 -16.51 -7.58 -24.02
C ASN A 3 -15.38 -7.59 -25.07
N GLU A 4 -14.85 -6.42 -25.37
CA GLU A 4 -13.73 -6.31 -26.29
C GLU A 4 -12.46 -6.79 -25.60
N VAL A 5 -11.84 -7.82 -26.15
CA VAL A 5 -10.56 -8.33 -25.67
C VAL A 5 -9.45 -7.46 -26.25
N ILE A 6 -8.69 -6.80 -25.39
CA ILE A 6 -7.61 -5.90 -25.79
C ILE A 6 -6.26 -6.54 -25.44
N ARG A 7 -5.34 -6.55 -26.41
CA ARG A 7 -3.97 -7.00 -26.20
C ARG A 7 -3.09 -5.86 -25.72
N LEU A 8 -2.61 -5.92 -24.46
CA LEU A 8 -1.80 -4.88 -23.84
C LEU A 8 -0.41 -5.39 -23.43
N PRO A 9 0.63 -4.54 -23.47
CA PRO A 9 1.91 -4.84 -22.85
C PRO A 9 1.72 -5.10 -21.36
N LEU A 10 2.29 -6.22 -20.88
CA LEU A 10 2.18 -6.67 -19.50
C LEU A 10 3.40 -6.26 -18.68
N ILE A 11 3.16 -5.73 -17.51
CA ILE A 11 4.17 -5.51 -16.49
C ILE A 11 3.71 -6.17 -15.19
N THR A 12 4.45 -7.17 -14.73
CA THR A 12 4.20 -7.82 -13.44
C THR A 12 4.86 -7.05 -12.31
N LEU A 13 4.10 -6.77 -11.26
CA LEU A 13 4.51 -5.97 -10.11
C LEU A 13 4.91 -6.87 -8.95
N ARG A 14 5.92 -6.45 -8.17
CA ARG A 14 6.39 -7.15 -6.97
C ARG A 14 5.94 -6.40 -5.72
N GLY A 15 5.13 -7.08 -4.88
CA GLY A 15 4.70 -6.51 -3.62
C GLY A 15 3.91 -5.19 -3.77
N MET A 16 3.21 -5.03 -4.88
CA MET A 16 2.45 -3.82 -5.19
C MET A 16 1.22 -4.18 -6.04
N THR A 17 0.07 -3.66 -5.65
CA THR A 17 -1.17 -3.64 -6.45
C THR A 17 -1.55 -2.20 -6.74
N ILE A 18 -1.83 -1.90 -8.00
CA ILE A 18 -2.30 -0.58 -8.43
C ILE A 18 -3.80 -0.66 -8.66
N LEU A 19 -4.52 0.22 -8.01
CA LEU A 19 -5.97 0.32 -8.12
C LEU A 19 -6.37 1.32 -9.21
N PRO A 20 -7.56 1.20 -9.81
CA PRO A 20 -8.13 2.25 -10.62
C PRO A 20 -8.10 3.61 -9.89
N ARG A 21 -7.85 4.69 -10.63
CA ARG A 21 -7.71 6.09 -10.16
C ARG A 21 -6.43 6.40 -9.39
N MET A 22 -5.63 5.41 -8.97
CA MET A 22 -4.33 5.69 -8.35
C MET A 22 -3.37 6.31 -9.35
N VAL A 23 -2.67 7.37 -8.91
CA VAL A 23 -1.50 7.90 -9.61
C VAL A 23 -0.28 7.55 -8.79
N ILE A 24 0.59 6.71 -9.32
CA ILE A 24 1.75 6.21 -8.59
C ILE A 24 3.01 6.22 -9.45
N ARG A 25 4.15 6.42 -8.79
CA ARG A 25 5.48 6.31 -9.38
C ARG A 25 6.19 5.11 -8.81
N PHE A 26 6.79 4.29 -9.66
CA PHE A 26 7.61 3.15 -9.27
C PHE A 26 8.77 2.93 -10.23
N ASP A 27 9.75 2.14 -9.79
CA ASP A 27 10.94 1.82 -10.55
C ASP A 27 10.77 0.52 -11.32
N ILE A 28 11.22 0.50 -12.56
CA ILE A 28 11.31 -0.71 -13.39
C ILE A 28 12.78 -0.99 -13.75
N SER A 29 13.20 -2.24 -13.56
CA SER A 29 14.57 -2.69 -13.85
C SER A 29 14.62 -3.88 -14.80
N ARG A 30 13.53 -4.64 -14.93
CA ARG A 30 13.45 -5.81 -15.82
C ARG A 30 13.45 -5.37 -17.28
N LYS A 31 14.27 -6.02 -18.10
CA LYS A 31 14.38 -5.69 -19.53
C LYS A 31 13.04 -5.73 -20.26
N LYS A 32 12.23 -6.77 -20.01
CA LYS A 32 10.90 -6.91 -20.64
C LYS A 32 9.95 -5.77 -20.21
N SER A 33 9.96 -5.36 -18.92
CA SER A 33 9.14 -4.25 -18.43
C SER A 33 9.56 -2.91 -19.05
N ILE A 34 10.88 -2.66 -19.18
CA ILE A 34 11.38 -1.46 -19.84
C ILE A 34 10.93 -1.40 -21.32
N LYS A 35 11.06 -2.53 -22.05
CA LYS A 35 10.58 -2.61 -23.42
C LYS A 35 9.07 -2.48 -23.55
N ALA A 36 8.30 -3.03 -22.60
CA ALA A 36 6.85 -2.85 -22.54
C ALA A 36 6.46 -1.37 -22.42
N VAL A 37 7.13 -0.64 -21.53
CA VAL A 37 6.94 0.81 -21.37
C VAL A 37 7.35 1.56 -22.64
N GLU A 38 8.50 1.25 -23.24
CA GLU A 38 8.96 1.89 -24.48
C GLU A 38 8.00 1.64 -25.65
N TYR A 39 7.45 0.44 -25.74
CA TYR A 39 6.43 0.11 -26.73
C TYR A 39 5.14 0.91 -26.48
N ALA A 40 4.63 0.88 -25.26
CA ALA A 40 3.42 1.61 -24.89
C ALA A 40 3.52 3.11 -25.16
N MET A 41 4.66 3.72 -24.83
CA MET A 41 4.91 5.17 -25.08
C MET A 41 4.84 5.57 -26.56
N LYS A 42 5.09 4.63 -27.48
CA LYS A 42 5.00 4.85 -28.93
C LYS A 42 3.60 4.60 -29.51
N HIS A 43 2.70 4.04 -28.68
CA HIS A 43 1.34 3.67 -29.07
C HIS A 43 0.31 4.40 -28.20
N GLU A 44 -0.60 3.69 -27.55
CA GLU A 44 -1.70 4.27 -26.77
C GLU A 44 -1.33 4.64 -25.32
N ARG A 45 -0.06 4.46 -24.92
CA ARG A 45 0.44 4.65 -23.54
C ARG A 45 -0.23 3.75 -22.51
N ARG A 46 -0.93 2.71 -22.94
CA ARG A 46 -1.61 1.77 -22.06
C ARG A 46 -0.76 0.55 -21.79
N VAL A 47 -0.79 0.11 -20.53
CA VAL A 47 -0.15 -1.11 -20.04
C VAL A 47 -1.10 -1.81 -19.09
N PHE A 48 -1.02 -3.14 -19.03
CA PHE A 48 -1.71 -3.92 -18.02
C PHE A 48 -0.73 -4.21 -16.88
N LEU A 49 -1.09 -3.77 -15.68
CA LEU A 49 -0.30 -3.94 -14.46
C LEU A 49 -1.00 -4.94 -13.56
N VAL A 50 -0.28 -5.99 -13.18
CA VAL A 50 -0.80 -7.08 -12.35
C VAL A 50 0.25 -7.51 -11.32
N PRO A 51 -0.12 -7.75 -10.06
CA PRO A 51 0.82 -8.20 -9.05
C PRO A 51 1.25 -9.66 -9.28
N GLN A 52 2.45 -9.99 -8.82
CA GLN A 52 2.87 -11.37 -8.61
C GLN A 52 2.33 -11.87 -7.27
N LYS A 53 1.98 -13.16 -7.19
CA LYS A 53 1.52 -13.78 -5.94
C LYS A 53 2.60 -13.78 -4.87
N THR A 54 3.86 -13.92 -5.30
CA THR A 54 5.03 -13.82 -4.41
C THR A 54 6.09 -12.90 -5.03
N PRO A 55 6.87 -12.17 -4.23
CA PRO A 55 7.86 -11.22 -4.74
C PRO A 55 9.17 -11.84 -5.22
N GLU A 56 9.44 -13.13 -4.95
CA GLU A 56 10.73 -13.78 -5.19
C GLU A 56 11.08 -13.97 -6.67
N PRO A 57 10.19 -14.45 -7.57
CA PRO A 57 10.57 -14.71 -8.95
C PRO A 57 10.95 -13.44 -9.71
N VAL A 58 12.11 -13.45 -10.38
CA VAL A 58 12.49 -12.32 -11.26
C VAL A 58 11.60 -12.28 -12.50
N GLU A 59 11.34 -13.44 -13.10
CA GLU A 59 10.38 -13.62 -14.19
C GLU A 59 9.34 -14.63 -13.72
N PRO A 60 8.10 -14.19 -13.40
CA PRO A 60 7.08 -15.07 -12.88
C PRO A 60 6.54 -15.98 -13.97
N LYS A 61 6.16 -17.19 -13.56
CA LYS A 61 5.38 -18.11 -14.37
C LYS A 61 3.90 -17.74 -14.33
N LEU A 62 3.11 -18.41 -15.15
CA LEU A 62 1.68 -18.14 -15.27
C LEU A 62 0.92 -18.31 -13.94
N ASP A 63 1.23 -19.35 -13.19
CA ASP A 63 0.62 -19.68 -11.90
C ASP A 63 1.05 -18.75 -10.75
N GLU A 64 2.11 -17.96 -10.97
CA GLU A 64 2.66 -17.00 -10.02
C GLU A 64 2.13 -15.56 -10.24
N ILE A 65 1.22 -15.35 -11.19
CA ILE A 65 0.60 -14.06 -11.52
C ILE A 65 -0.89 -14.12 -11.15
N TYR A 66 -1.44 -13.02 -10.64
CA TYR A 66 -2.88 -12.90 -10.47
C TYR A 66 -3.58 -12.74 -11.83
N GLU A 67 -4.85 -13.06 -11.91
CA GLU A 67 -5.66 -12.91 -13.14
C GLU A 67 -6.27 -11.51 -13.26
N CYS A 68 -6.53 -10.88 -12.11
CA CYS A 68 -7.07 -9.53 -12.02
C CYS A 68 -5.94 -8.51 -11.92
N GLY A 69 -6.11 -7.38 -12.56
CA GLY A 69 -5.16 -6.28 -12.52
C GLY A 69 -5.80 -4.98 -13.01
N THR A 70 -4.96 -3.97 -13.19
CA THR A 70 -5.42 -2.64 -13.62
C THR A 70 -4.80 -2.26 -14.95
N VAL A 71 -5.62 -1.85 -15.90
CA VAL A 71 -5.15 -1.15 -17.10
C VAL A 71 -4.78 0.28 -16.69
N CYS A 72 -3.54 0.65 -16.98
CA CYS A 72 -2.98 1.95 -16.60
C CYS A 72 -2.50 2.74 -17.81
N GLU A 73 -2.59 4.06 -17.70
CA GLU A 73 -1.96 4.99 -18.65
C GLU A 73 -0.61 5.46 -18.11
N ILE A 74 0.43 5.40 -18.94
CA ILE A 74 1.74 5.94 -18.61
C ILE A 74 1.73 7.45 -18.79
N LYS A 75 1.88 8.18 -17.69
CA LYS A 75 1.94 9.65 -17.69
C LYS A 75 3.35 10.17 -17.93
N GLN A 76 4.34 9.53 -17.31
CA GLN A 76 5.73 9.99 -17.39
C GLN A 76 6.71 8.82 -17.28
N VAL A 77 7.81 8.90 -18.01
CA VAL A 77 8.94 7.99 -17.90
C VAL A 77 10.22 8.80 -17.72
N ILE A 78 10.97 8.52 -16.68
CA ILE A 78 12.27 9.13 -16.40
C ILE A 78 13.32 8.02 -16.50
N LYS A 79 14.24 8.14 -17.46
CA LYS A 79 15.38 7.22 -17.59
C LYS A 79 16.54 7.73 -16.75
N ILE A 80 17.02 6.91 -15.82
CA ILE A 80 18.20 7.21 -15.01
C ILE A 80 19.41 6.54 -15.68
N PRO A 81 20.45 7.29 -16.11
CA PRO A 81 21.64 6.70 -16.72
C PRO A 81 22.29 5.68 -15.77
N GLY A 82 22.40 4.42 -16.22
CA GLY A 82 22.96 3.32 -15.42
C GLY A 82 22.09 2.79 -14.28
N GLY A 83 20.86 3.26 -14.16
CA GLY A 83 19.90 2.87 -13.11
C GLY A 83 18.56 2.37 -13.67
N PRO A 84 17.60 2.08 -12.76
CA PRO A 84 16.24 1.73 -13.15
C PRO A 84 15.55 2.90 -13.85
N ALA A 85 14.55 2.62 -14.68
CA ALA A 85 13.68 3.66 -15.19
C ALA A 85 12.51 3.89 -14.20
N GLN A 86 12.20 5.15 -13.93
CA GLN A 86 11.01 5.52 -13.14
C GLN A 86 9.82 5.75 -14.06
N VAL A 87 8.70 5.13 -13.72
CA VAL A 87 7.44 5.26 -14.46
C VAL A 87 6.37 5.80 -13.55
N THR A 88 5.67 6.84 -14.01
CA THR A 88 4.45 7.34 -13.36
C THR A 88 3.27 6.88 -14.19
N VAL A 89 2.33 6.18 -13.55
CA VAL A 89 1.11 5.68 -14.17
C VAL A 89 -0.13 6.18 -13.46
N GLU A 90 -1.23 6.21 -14.17
CA GLU A 90 -2.58 6.38 -13.63
C GLU A 90 -3.40 5.13 -13.92
N GLY A 91 -3.99 4.52 -12.89
CA GLY A 91 -4.94 3.43 -13.04
C GLY A 91 -6.22 3.90 -13.70
N LEU A 92 -6.62 3.25 -14.80
CA LEU A 92 -7.82 3.61 -15.54
C LEU A 92 -9.03 2.78 -15.10
N TYR A 93 -8.93 1.46 -15.21
CA TYR A 93 -10.01 0.53 -14.90
C TYR A 93 -9.47 -0.85 -14.55
N LYS A 94 -10.29 -1.62 -13.83
CA LYS A 94 -10.07 -3.03 -13.52
C LYS A 94 -10.22 -3.87 -14.79
N ALA A 95 -9.33 -4.83 -14.99
CA ALA A 95 -9.43 -5.79 -16.07
C ALA A 95 -9.03 -7.20 -15.61
N SER A 96 -9.61 -8.19 -16.24
CA SER A 96 -9.21 -9.60 -16.10
C SER A 96 -8.35 -10.00 -17.29
N ALA A 97 -7.31 -10.80 -17.05
CA ALA A 97 -6.50 -11.36 -18.11
C ALA A 97 -7.05 -12.73 -18.56
N ASP A 98 -7.58 -12.78 -19.76
CA ASP A 98 -8.05 -14.03 -20.36
C ASP A 98 -6.89 -14.96 -20.74
N LYS A 99 -5.74 -14.36 -21.08
CA LYS A 99 -4.54 -15.09 -21.49
C LYS A 99 -3.29 -14.22 -21.31
N TYR A 100 -2.22 -14.83 -20.81
CA TYR A 100 -0.87 -14.26 -20.78
C TYR A 100 0.02 -14.82 -21.89
N GLU A 101 0.77 -13.95 -22.55
CA GLU A 101 1.79 -14.27 -23.54
C GLU A 101 3.18 -13.96 -22.97
N LEU A 102 3.77 -14.93 -22.26
CA LEU A 102 5.05 -14.77 -21.56
C LEU A 102 6.26 -15.24 -22.37
N GLU A 103 6.02 -15.96 -23.48
CA GLU A 103 7.06 -16.58 -24.32
C GLU A 103 7.78 -15.58 -25.25
N ASN A 104 7.23 -14.36 -25.39
CA ASN A 104 7.87 -13.35 -26.21
C ASN A 104 9.21 -12.93 -25.61
N PRO A 105 10.32 -12.97 -26.38
CA PRO A 105 11.66 -12.68 -25.84
C PRO A 105 11.83 -11.21 -25.45
N GLU A 106 11.01 -10.32 -25.98
CA GLU A 106 11.16 -8.88 -25.80
C GLU A 106 10.16 -8.27 -24.84
N ILE A 107 8.87 -8.59 -24.98
CA ILE A 107 7.77 -7.98 -24.24
C ILE A 107 6.76 -9.06 -23.88
N ASN A 108 6.34 -9.11 -22.64
CA ASN A 108 5.18 -9.90 -22.24
C ASN A 108 3.89 -9.13 -22.56
N TYR A 109 2.84 -9.87 -22.95
CA TYR A 109 1.53 -9.30 -23.23
C TYR A 109 0.44 -10.03 -22.43
N ALA A 110 -0.67 -9.34 -22.23
CA ALA A 110 -1.92 -9.93 -21.73
C ALA A 110 -3.06 -9.61 -22.69
N MET A 111 -3.92 -10.60 -22.91
CA MET A 111 -5.24 -10.42 -23.53
C MET A 111 -6.17 -10.08 -22.38
N THR A 112 -6.69 -8.86 -22.34
CA THR A 112 -7.45 -8.35 -21.20
C THR A 112 -8.86 -7.97 -21.62
N THR A 113 -9.80 -8.25 -20.71
CA THR A 113 -11.19 -7.80 -20.80
C THR A 113 -11.48 -6.86 -19.64
N GLU A 114 -12.07 -5.70 -19.94
CA GLU A 114 -12.52 -4.75 -18.91
C GLU A 114 -13.63 -5.38 -18.08
N VAL A 115 -13.51 -5.27 -16.76
CA VAL A 115 -14.54 -5.73 -15.82
C VAL A 115 -15.51 -4.58 -15.58
N ASP A 116 -16.81 -4.86 -15.81
CA ASP A 116 -17.87 -3.89 -15.55
C ASP A 116 -18.09 -3.75 -14.04
N GLU A 117 -17.75 -2.60 -13.50
CA GLU A 117 -17.95 -2.23 -12.09
C GLU A 117 -19.08 -1.20 -11.92
N SER A 118 -19.98 -1.10 -12.90
CA SER A 118 -21.15 -0.20 -12.82
C SER A 118 -22.21 -0.67 -11.82
N GLY A 119 -22.08 -1.89 -11.29
CA GLY A 119 -22.90 -2.41 -10.21
C GLY A 119 -22.73 -1.60 -8.91
N GLY A 120 -23.79 -1.55 -8.11
CA GLY A 120 -23.80 -0.84 -6.82
C GLY A 120 -24.90 -1.43 -5.94
N PHE A 121 -25.14 -0.79 -4.80
CA PHE A 121 -26.21 -1.16 -3.91
C PHE A 121 -27.58 -0.92 -4.57
N GLU A 122 -28.50 -1.85 -4.40
CA GLU A 122 -29.91 -1.66 -4.82
C GLU A 122 -30.63 -0.63 -3.94
N ASP A 123 -30.32 -0.62 -2.64
CA ASP A 123 -30.88 0.31 -1.65
C ASP A 123 -29.93 1.48 -1.37
N ASN A 124 -30.41 2.70 -1.63
CA ASN A 124 -29.65 3.92 -1.34
C ASN A 124 -29.41 4.14 0.17
N VAL A 125 -30.29 3.65 1.06
CA VAL A 125 -30.11 3.79 2.52
C VAL A 125 -28.97 2.91 2.98
N GLU A 126 -28.91 1.68 2.48
CA GLU A 126 -27.81 0.75 2.74
C GLU A 126 -26.47 1.28 2.22
N ARG A 127 -26.44 1.75 0.99
CA ARG A 127 -25.28 2.41 0.38
C ARG A 127 -24.74 3.55 1.25
N GLU A 128 -25.64 4.44 1.69
CA GLU A 128 -25.24 5.57 2.54
C GLU A 128 -24.77 5.12 3.92
N ALA A 129 -25.32 4.03 4.46
CA ALA A 129 -24.85 3.46 5.71
C ALA A 129 -23.43 2.92 5.57
N TRP A 130 -23.14 2.13 4.54
CA TRP A 130 -21.80 1.62 4.24
C TRP A 130 -20.78 2.74 4.04
N ARG A 131 -21.14 3.76 3.26
CA ARG A 131 -20.25 4.93 3.04
C ARG A 131 -19.91 5.65 4.35
N LYS A 132 -20.87 5.79 5.27
CA LYS A 132 -20.62 6.38 6.59
C LYS A 132 -19.72 5.52 7.45
N VAL A 133 -19.87 4.19 7.41
CA VAL A 133 -18.99 3.25 8.11
C VAL A 133 -17.55 3.40 7.62
N VAL A 134 -17.32 3.37 6.30
CA VAL A 134 -15.98 3.54 5.73
C VAL A 134 -15.39 4.91 6.05
N ILE A 135 -16.18 6.00 5.91
CA ILE A 135 -15.70 7.35 6.24
C ILE A 135 -15.26 7.43 7.71
N LYS A 136 -16.03 6.84 8.61
CA LYS A 136 -15.70 6.81 10.05
C LYS A 136 -14.41 6.02 10.28
N ALA A 137 -14.27 4.84 9.67
CA ALA A 137 -13.06 4.04 9.76
C ALA A 137 -11.81 4.79 9.24
N VAL A 138 -11.94 5.51 8.10
CA VAL A 138 -10.87 6.38 7.56
C VAL A 138 -10.51 7.51 8.53
N GLU A 139 -11.49 8.15 9.17
CA GLU A 139 -11.25 9.18 10.19
C GLU A 139 -10.47 8.61 11.38
N ASP A 140 -10.85 7.44 11.88
CA ASP A 140 -10.22 6.77 13.02
C ASP A 140 -8.78 6.33 12.65
N TYR A 141 -8.59 5.74 11.47
CA TYR A 141 -7.25 5.42 10.94
C TYR A 141 -6.33 6.65 10.83
N CYS A 142 -6.85 7.74 10.27
CA CYS A 142 -6.08 8.98 10.16
C CYS A 142 -5.70 9.53 11.55
N ASN A 143 -6.62 9.48 12.51
CA ASN A 143 -6.36 9.93 13.88
C ASN A 143 -5.28 9.08 14.56
N SER A 144 -5.36 7.75 14.47
CA SER A 144 -4.36 6.83 15.03
C SER A 144 -3.00 6.94 14.35
N SER A 145 -2.98 7.34 13.08
CA SER A 145 -1.73 7.56 12.30
C SER A 145 -1.17 8.98 12.41
N GLY A 146 -1.85 9.89 13.11
CA GLY A 146 -1.45 11.30 13.21
C GLY A 146 -1.62 12.10 11.92
N ILE A 147 -2.46 11.63 10.98
CA ILE A 147 -2.72 12.23 9.67
C ILE A 147 -4.02 13.05 9.74
N LYS A 148 -4.05 14.20 9.05
CA LYS A 148 -5.28 15.00 8.97
C LYS A 148 -6.28 14.40 7.97
N SER A 149 -7.39 13.88 8.46
CA SER A 149 -8.44 13.21 7.67
C SER A 149 -9.25 14.12 6.74
N ALA A 150 -9.31 15.44 7.02
CA ALA A 150 -10.26 16.36 6.37
C ALA A 150 -10.19 16.39 4.84
N ASN A 151 -8.99 16.31 4.26
CA ASN A 151 -8.83 16.31 2.79
C ASN A 151 -9.26 14.98 2.17
N THR A 152 -8.88 13.85 2.77
CA THR A 152 -9.25 12.51 2.33
C THR A 152 -10.77 12.32 2.40
N VAL A 153 -11.38 12.65 3.52
CA VAL A 153 -12.84 12.59 3.70
C VAL A 153 -13.58 13.47 2.70
N ARG A 154 -13.07 14.69 2.43
CA ARG A 154 -13.68 15.57 1.43
C ARG A 154 -13.62 14.96 0.02
N ARG A 155 -12.48 14.35 -0.37
CA ARG A 155 -12.37 13.67 -1.67
C ARG A 155 -13.34 12.50 -1.76
N LEU A 156 -13.37 11.63 -0.77
CA LEU A 156 -14.30 10.50 -0.70
C LEU A 156 -15.76 10.92 -0.90
N LYS A 157 -16.19 12.01 -0.26
CA LYS A 157 -17.55 12.54 -0.40
C LYS A 157 -17.88 13.07 -1.81
N THR A 158 -16.89 13.35 -2.65
CA THR A 158 -17.12 13.80 -4.04
C THR A 158 -17.30 12.65 -5.03
N ILE A 159 -16.87 11.43 -4.67
CA ILE A 159 -16.93 10.27 -5.53
C ILE A 159 -18.35 9.69 -5.50
N LYS A 160 -18.96 9.54 -6.68
CA LYS A 160 -20.35 9.08 -6.79
C LYS A 160 -20.47 7.58 -6.98
N ASP A 161 -19.58 6.99 -7.77
CA ASP A 161 -19.54 5.56 -8.02
C ASP A 161 -18.97 4.80 -6.81
N ASP A 162 -19.46 3.59 -6.58
CA ASP A 162 -19.11 2.83 -5.38
C ASP A 162 -17.74 2.16 -5.49
N ALA A 163 -17.41 1.62 -6.65
CA ALA A 163 -16.09 1.04 -6.88
C ALA A 163 -14.97 2.09 -6.73
N GLY A 164 -15.15 3.27 -7.36
CA GLY A 164 -14.20 4.37 -7.21
C GLY A 164 -14.08 4.89 -5.78
N PHE A 165 -15.17 4.89 -5.00
CA PHE A 165 -15.14 5.25 -3.58
C PHE A 165 -14.29 4.25 -2.78
N VAL A 166 -14.50 2.95 -3.00
CA VAL A 166 -13.71 1.88 -2.35
C VAL A 166 -12.24 2.00 -2.72
N TYR A 167 -11.91 2.16 -4.00
CA TYR A 167 -10.52 2.26 -4.46
C TYR A 167 -9.79 3.49 -3.91
N GLU A 168 -10.45 4.64 -3.86
CA GLU A 168 -9.87 5.85 -3.26
C GLU A 168 -9.61 5.66 -1.76
N ALA A 169 -10.58 5.11 -1.00
CA ALA A 169 -10.40 4.84 0.42
C ALA A 169 -9.28 3.82 0.66
N THR A 170 -9.24 2.73 -0.13
CA THR A 170 -8.17 1.71 -0.07
C THR A 170 -6.80 2.32 -0.33
N ALA A 171 -6.67 3.15 -1.37
CA ALA A 171 -5.40 3.77 -1.73
C ALA A 171 -4.83 4.69 -0.64
N GLU A 172 -5.71 5.32 0.14
CA GLU A 172 -5.34 6.26 1.21
C GLU A 172 -5.04 5.59 2.56
N THR A 173 -5.49 4.34 2.78
CA THR A 173 -5.46 3.72 4.11
C THR A 173 -4.74 2.38 4.17
N LEU A 174 -4.69 1.63 3.09
CA LEU A 174 -4.12 0.28 3.07
C LEU A 174 -2.89 0.21 2.17
N ASP A 175 -1.73 -0.13 2.73
CA ASP A 175 -0.48 -0.30 1.96
C ASP A 175 -0.22 -1.76 1.58
N ASP A 176 -0.87 -2.73 2.24
CA ASP A 176 -0.72 -4.15 1.93
C ASP A 176 -1.23 -4.47 0.52
N PHE A 177 -0.33 -4.94 -0.33
CA PHE A 177 -0.65 -5.24 -1.72
C PHE A 177 -1.60 -6.44 -1.88
N MET A 178 -1.59 -7.38 -0.92
CA MET A 178 -2.47 -8.55 -0.95
C MET A 178 -3.91 -8.13 -0.62
N LEU A 179 -4.11 -7.27 0.37
CA LEU A 179 -5.42 -6.68 0.67
C LEU A 179 -5.94 -5.82 -0.48
N ARG A 180 -5.06 -5.02 -1.11
CA ARG A 180 -5.42 -4.25 -2.31
C ARG A 180 -5.85 -5.17 -3.46
N GLU A 181 -5.17 -6.29 -3.64
CA GLU A 181 -5.51 -7.27 -4.67
C GLU A 181 -6.83 -7.98 -4.36
N GLU A 182 -7.06 -8.35 -3.12
CA GLU A 182 -8.33 -8.94 -2.67
C GLU A 182 -9.51 -8.01 -2.96
N ILE A 183 -9.40 -6.73 -2.60
CA ILE A 183 -10.43 -5.72 -2.91
C ILE A 183 -10.58 -5.52 -4.42
N LEU A 184 -9.49 -5.50 -5.18
CA LEU A 184 -9.54 -5.37 -6.64
C LEU A 184 -10.22 -6.60 -7.27
N ALA A 185 -9.87 -7.81 -6.86
CA ALA A 185 -10.37 -9.05 -7.42
C ALA A 185 -11.84 -9.32 -7.08
N THR A 186 -12.33 -8.84 -5.93
CA THR A 186 -13.73 -8.99 -5.51
C THR A 186 -14.66 -8.26 -6.49
N ASP A 187 -15.75 -8.90 -6.91
CA ASP A 187 -16.74 -8.30 -7.83
C ASP A 187 -17.94 -7.74 -7.07
N ASP A 188 -18.34 -8.38 -6.00
CA ASP A 188 -19.47 -7.95 -5.15
C ASP A 188 -19.14 -6.66 -4.40
N ILE A 189 -19.99 -5.65 -4.57
CA ILE A 189 -19.74 -4.31 -4.00
C ILE A 189 -19.88 -4.28 -2.48
N GLU A 190 -20.82 -5.01 -1.91
CA GLU A 190 -21.01 -5.09 -0.46
C GLU A 190 -19.82 -5.77 0.19
N GLU A 191 -19.34 -6.87 -0.40
CA GLU A 191 -18.13 -7.57 0.05
C GLU A 191 -16.88 -6.67 -0.02
N LYS A 192 -16.74 -5.86 -1.09
CA LYS A 192 -15.67 -4.85 -1.17
C LYS A 192 -15.72 -3.87 0.01
N TYR A 193 -16.89 -3.36 0.35
CA TYR A 193 -17.07 -2.44 1.48
C TYR A 193 -16.77 -3.12 2.81
N PHE A 194 -17.17 -4.39 2.96
CA PHE A 194 -16.88 -5.18 4.15
C PHE A 194 -15.38 -5.39 4.34
N ILE A 195 -14.68 -5.91 3.32
CA ILE A 195 -13.22 -6.13 3.36
C ILE A 195 -12.50 -4.83 3.68
N LEU A 196 -12.85 -3.74 2.99
CA LEU A 196 -12.24 -2.43 3.18
C LEU A 196 -12.44 -1.92 4.62
N SER A 197 -13.68 -1.86 5.11
CA SER A 197 -13.96 -1.31 6.44
C SER A 197 -13.31 -2.14 7.55
N HIS A 198 -13.37 -3.47 7.45
CA HIS A 198 -12.72 -4.37 8.40
C HIS A 198 -11.18 -4.17 8.41
N SER A 199 -10.57 -4.07 7.23
CA SER A 199 -9.12 -3.89 7.13
C SER A 199 -8.66 -2.53 7.67
N ILE A 200 -9.41 -1.44 7.39
CA ILE A 200 -9.09 -0.12 7.94
C ILE A 200 -9.21 -0.11 9.47
N MET A 201 -10.27 -0.72 10.03
CA MET A 201 -10.44 -0.81 11.47
C MET A 201 -9.29 -1.57 12.13
N ASN A 202 -8.87 -2.69 11.56
CA ASN A 202 -7.71 -3.44 12.05
C ASN A 202 -6.41 -2.62 12.02
N GLU A 203 -6.17 -1.87 10.95
CA GLU A 203 -4.98 -1.00 10.88
C GLU A 203 -5.02 0.13 11.93
N ALA A 204 -6.19 0.70 12.19
CA ALA A 204 -6.36 1.71 13.23
C ALA A 204 -6.04 1.13 14.62
N ASP A 205 -6.58 -0.05 14.95
CA ASP A 205 -6.30 -0.75 16.21
C ASP A 205 -4.81 -1.08 16.37
N ILE A 206 -4.15 -1.55 15.29
CA ILE A 206 -2.72 -1.83 15.28
C ILE A 206 -1.91 -0.55 15.54
N ASN A 207 -2.29 0.58 14.97
CA ASN A 207 -1.61 1.86 15.17
C ASN A 207 -1.74 2.33 16.62
N ASP A 208 -2.92 2.24 17.22
CA ASP A 208 -3.14 2.57 18.63
C ASP A 208 -2.29 1.68 19.55
N TYR A 209 -2.21 0.38 19.24
CA TYR A 209 -1.35 -0.55 19.96
C TYR A 209 0.14 -0.24 19.82
N LYS A 210 0.60 0.17 18.63
CA LYS A 210 1.99 0.61 18.40
C LYS A 210 2.33 1.81 19.28
N GLU A 211 1.47 2.84 19.32
CA GLU A 211 1.67 4.01 20.18
C GLU A 211 1.73 3.63 21.67
N PHE A 212 0.85 2.75 22.12
CA PHE A 212 0.89 2.23 23.48
C PHE A 212 2.22 1.49 23.80
N ILE A 213 2.70 0.64 22.90
CA ILE A 213 3.99 -0.06 23.07
C ILE A 213 5.14 0.96 23.11
N ILE A 214 5.16 1.94 22.20
CA ILE A 214 6.20 2.99 22.17
C ILE A 214 6.21 3.78 23.48
N SER A 215 5.03 4.13 24.00
CA SER A 215 4.92 4.83 25.29
C SER A 215 5.52 4.01 26.46
N LYS A 216 5.22 2.70 26.51
CA LYS A 216 5.81 1.78 27.50
C LYS A 216 7.34 1.69 27.39
N ILE A 217 7.86 1.60 26.17
CA ILE A 217 9.30 1.53 25.93
C ILE A 217 9.97 2.82 26.44
N LYS A 218 9.42 3.99 26.09
CA LYS A 218 9.93 5.29 26.55
C LYS A 218 9.95 5.39 28.08
N THR A 219 8.87 4.97 28.75
CA THR A 219 8.79 4.95 30.21
C THR A 219 9.89 4.06 30.80
N ARG A 220 10.04 2.83 30.28
CA ARG A 220 11.04 1.87 30.78
C ARG A 220 12.48 2.37 30.59
N ILE A 221 12.79 2.98 29.43
CA ILE A 221 14.10 3.60 29.18
C ILE A 221 14.34 4.73 30.17
N SER A 222 13.35 5.60 30.43
CA SER A 222 13.47 6.70 31.40
C SER A 222 13.69 6.19 32.83
N GLU A 223 13.02 5.10 33.22
CA GLU A 223 13.24 4.47 34.55
C GLU A 223 14.64 3.88 34.66
N GLN A 224 15.13 3.16 33.65
CA GLN A 224 16.50 2.62 33.64
C GLN A 224 17.56 3.71 33.67
N GLN A 225 17.36 4.83 32.97
CA GLN A 225 18.27 5.97 33.01
C GLN A 225 18.33 6.62 34.40
N LYS A 226 17.16 6.76 35.06
CA LYS A 226 17.10 7.27 36.44
C LYS A 226 17.82 6.33 37.40
N GLU A 227 17.59 5.04 37.31
CA GLU A 227 18.22 4.04 38.15
C GLU A 227 19.76 4.02 37.96
N TYR A 228 20.21 4.09 36.70
CA TYR A 228 21.65 4.23 36.42
C TYR A 228 22.25 5.50 37.05
N PHE A 229 21.59 6.64 36.91
CA PHE A 229 22.04 7.91 37.47
C PHE A 229 22.10 7.87 38.99
N ILE A 230 21.11 7.28 39.66
CA ILE A 230 21.09 7.12 41.13
C ILE A 230 22.24 6.20 41.57
N ASN A 231 22.45 5.07 40.90
CA ASN A 231 23.53 4.16 41.23
C ASN A 231 24.90 4.79 41.04
N GLU A 232 25.09 5.60 40.01
CA GLU A 232 26.33 6.34 39.78
C GLU A 232 26.57 7.40 40.87
N GLN A 233 25.54 8.12 41.32
CA GLN A 233 25.65 9.04 42.45
C GLN A 233 25.97 8.32 43.74
N ILE A 234 25.37 7.17 44.00
CA ILE A 234 25.70 6.36 45.19
C ILE A 234 27.16 5.90 45.13
N ARG A 235 27.65 5.52 43.96
CA ARG A 235 29.07 5.12 43.78
C ARG A 235 30.01 6.26 44.09
N LEU A 236 29.76 7.45 43.53
CA LEU A 236 30.58 8.64 43.78
C LEU A 236 30.58 9.05 45.24
N LEU A 237 29.43 9.05 45.92
CA LEU A 237 29.32 9.35 47.34
C LEU A 237 30.08 8.35 48.23
N LYS A 238 30.07 7.06 47.87
CA LYS A 238 30.84 6.03 48.56
C LYS A 238 32.36 6.21 48.38
N GLU A 239 32.78 6.62 47.17
CA GLU A 239 34.20 6.95 46.91
C GLU A 239 34.67 8.18 47.71
N GLU A 240 33.83 9.23 47.83
CA GLU A 240 34.12 10.40 48.67
C GLU A 240 34.19 10.04 50.16
N LEU A 241 33.27 9.21 50.67
CA LEU A 241 33.26 8.80 52.08
C LEU A 241 34.37 7.78 52.40
N GLY A 242 34.77 6.94 51.43
CA GLY A 242 35.89 5.99 51.64
C GLY A 242 37.27 6.62 51.52
N GLY A 243 37.39 7.83 50.99
CA GLY A 243 38.63 8.59 50.93
C GLY A 243 39.00 9.31 52.27
N GLU A 244 38.06 9.38 53.22
CA GLU A 244 38.34 9.99 54.58
C GLU A 244 38.84 8.97 55.59
N ASP A 245 38.78 7.66 55.36
CA ASP A 245 39.17 6.63 56.28
C ASP A 245 40.64 6.14 56.15
N GLU A 246 41.43 6.64 55.19
CA GLU A 246 42.84 6.23 54.97
C GLU A 246 43.88 7.23 55.62
N ASP A 247 43.45 8.35 56.16
CA ASP A 247 44.40 9.34 56.79
C ASP A 247 44.43 9.36 58.32
N GLU A 248 43.77 8.46 59.06
CA GLU A 248 43.75 8.41 60.52
C GLU A 248 44.43 7.16 61.12
N GLU A 249 45.35 6.47 60.47
CA GLU A 249 46.23 5.50 61.15
C GLU A 249 47.70 5.75 60.84
N LEU A 250 48.28 6.84 61.40
CA LEU A 250 49.73 7.02 61.68
C LEU A 250 49.94 8.17 62.61
N ASP A 251 49.83 7.93 63.97
CA ASP A 251 50.72 8.46 64.99
C ASP A 251 50.65 7.61 66.28
#